data_b743ea50b28c913a84189db2b312f474
#
_entry.id   b743ea50b28c913a84189db2b312f474
#
_cell.length_a   1.000
_cell.length_b   1.000
_cell.length_c   1.000
_cell.angle_alpha   90.00
_cell.angle_beta   90.00
_cell.angle_gamma   90.00
#
_symmetry.space_group_name_H-M   'P 1'
#
loop_
_entity.id
_entity.type
_entity.pdbx_description
1 polymer ?
#
loop_
_entity_poly.entity_id
_entity_poly.type
_entity_poly.pdbx_seq_one_letter_code
_entity_poly.pdbx_strand_id
1 'polypeptide(L)'
;MTTNQRLFLDIHAIQTLPPSNMNRDDTGSPKTAQYGGVKRSRVSSQAWKRAIRDYFNTYGEQSNVGVRTKDIVRYVAGKIVELDNSISFEDALTKADTVLIATGIKKKGEVKALYFMGDRQAEKLAQAAYENLTDKKELQKLANSNPAIDVAMFGRMVAEDPVLNEDAPLKLLMLFQHMLYKLNLISLLLLMI
;
A
#
# COMPACT_ATOMS: atom_id res chain seq x y z
N MET A 1 33.60 7.68 3.45
CA MET A 1 32.45 7.01 4.09
C MET A 1 31.33 8.03 4.17
N THR A 2 30.35 7.96 3.27
CA THR A 2 29.18 8.81 3.34
C THR A 2 28.29 8.30 4.47
N THR A 3 28.25 9.03 5.56
CA THR A 3 27.27 8.81 6.63
C THR A 3 25.90 8.99 6.04
N ASN A 4 25.18 7.90 5.88
CA ASN A 4 23.79 7.91 5.44
C ASN A 4 22.96 8.53 6.59
N GLN A 5 22.85 9.86 6.59
CA GLN A 5 22.04 10.58 7.57
C GLN A 5 20.57 10.28 7.25
N ARG A 6 19.93 9.51 8.13
CA ARG A 6 18.48 9.31 8.06
C ARG A 6 17.80 10.62 8.43
N LEU A 7 16.92 11.11 7.57
CA LEU A 7 16.06 12.25 7.86
C LEU A 7 14.78 11.74 8.51
N PHE A 8 14.41 12.35 9.62
CA PHE A 8 13.14 12.10 10.30
C PHE A 8 12.28 13.36 10.17
N LEU A 9 11.00 13.15 9.89
CA LEU A 9 10.01 14.23 9.85
C LEU A 9 8.87 13.87 10.80
N ASP A 10 8.71 14.66 11.85
CA ASP A 10 7.61 14.55 12.79
C ASP A 10 6.53 15.59 12.45
N ILE A 11 5.30 15.14 12.26
CA ILE A 11 4.15 16.00 12.01
C ILE A 11 3.19 15.89 13.19
N HIS A 12 2.98 17.00 13.89
CA HIS A 12 2.00 17.13 14.96
C HIS A 12 0.84 17.98 14.48
N ALA A 13 -0.37 17.44 14.50
CA ALA A 13 -1.57 18.18 14.12
C ALA A 13 -2.63 18.07 15.22
N ILE A 14 -3.22 19.20 15.57
CA ILE A 14 -4.34 19.30 16.51
C ILE A 14 -5.53 19.85 15.74
N GLN A 15 -6.65 19.16 15.78
CA GLN A 15 -7.87 19.57 15.09
C GLN A 15 -9.07 19.46 16.02
N THR A 16 -9.89 20.50 16.06
CA THR A 16 -11.20 20.49 16.71
C THR A 16 -12.23 19.95 15.72
N LEU A 17 -13.00 18.94 16.15
CA LEU A 17 -14.04 18.32 15.34
C LEU A 17 -15.38 18.43 16.05
N PRO A 18 -16.49 18.58 15.31
CA PRO A 18 -17.83 18.40 15.88
C PRO A 18 -18.02 16.96 16.35
N PRO A 19 -19.01 16.67 17.19
CA PRO A 19 -19.36 15.30 17.58
C PRO A 19 -19.56 14.44 16.33
N SER A 20 -18.70 13.44 16.16
CA SER A 20 -18.69 12.60 14.97
C SER A 20 -18.17 11.19 15.27
N ASN A 21 -18.69 10.20 14.54
CA ASN A 21 -18.22 8.82 14.59
C ASN A 21 -17.24 8.58 13.43
N MET A 22 -15.99 9.00 13.61
CA MET A 22 -14.98 8.97 12.55
C MET A 22 -14.46 7.59 12.21
N ASN A 23 -14.48 6.65 13.16
CA ASN A 23 -13.99 5.31 12.96
C ASN A 23 -14.80 4.29 13.74
N ARG A 24 -15.48 3.42 13.04
CA ARG A 24 -16.37 2.38 13.58
C ARG A 24 -15.64 1.05 13.68
N ASP A 25 -16.09 0.23 14.62
CA ASP A 25 -15.79 -1.20 14.67
C ASP A 25 -16.75 -2.00 13.77
N ASP A 26 -16.64 -3.32 13.82
CA ASP A 26 -17.44 -4.23 12.99
C ASP A 26 -18.93 -4.24 13.41
N THR A 27 -19.25 -3.75 14.61
CA THR A 27 -20.63 -3.59 15.09
C THR A 27 -21.23 -2.23 14.74
N GLY A 28 -20.44 -1.35 14.10
CA GLY A 28 -20.85 0.02 13.78
C GLY A 28 -20.66 1.02 14.93
N SER A 29 -20.16 0.57 16.08
CA SER A 29 -19.88 1.43 17.23
C SER A 29 -18.59 2.22 17.07
N PRO A 30 -18.46 3.42 17.69
CA PRO A 30 -17.21 4.17 17.68
C PRO A 30 -16.06 3.36 18.27
N LYS A 31 -14.94 3.28 17.55
CA LYS A 31 -13.74 2.65 18.10
C LYS A 31 -13.21 3.44 19.29
N THR A 32 -12.90 2.73 20.36
CA THR A 32 -12.37 3.31 21.59
C THR A 32 -11.10 2.61 22.04
N ALA A 33 -10.35 3.26 22.92
CA ALA A 33 -9.25 2.66 23.66
C ALA A 33 -9.11 3.34 25.02
N GLN A 34 -8.48 2.66 25.97
CA GLN A 34 -8.16 3.23 27.28
C GLN A 34 -6.79 3.91 27.19
N TYR A 35 -6.75 5.20 27.52
CA TYR A 35 -5.54 5.98 27.57
C TYR A 35 -5.60 7.02 28.69
N GLY A 36 -4.56 7.07 29.52
CA GLY A 36 -4.53 7.93 30.70
C GLY A 36 -5.61 7.58 31.74
N GLY A 37 -5.93 6.30 31.91
CA GLY A 37 -6.93 5.81 32.87
C GLY A 37 -8.39 5.96 32.45
N VAL A 38 -8.67 6.55 31.28
CA VAL A 38 -10.02 6.82 30.78
C VAL A 38 -10.26 6.27 29.39
N LYS A 39 -11.51 5.91 29.11
CA LYS A 39 -11.93 5.47 27.77
C LYS A 39 -12.06 6.68 26.86
N ARG A 40 -11.44 6.61 25.70
CA ARG A 40 -11.38 7.68 24.70
C ARG A 40 -11.76 7.16 23.32
N SER A 41 -12.38 8.00 22.49
CA SER A 41 -12.55 7.71 21.08
C SER A 41 -11.19 7.65 20.40
N ARG A 42 -11.05 6.75 19.43
CA ARG A 42 -9.81 6.61 18.65
C ARG A 42 -10.06 6.45 17.17
N VAL A 43 -9.09 6.87 16.38
CA VAL A 43 -9.00 6.55 14.95
C VAL A 43 -7.80 5.64 14.73
N SER A 44 -8.01 4.51 14.07
CA SER A 44 -6.95 3.54 13.80
C SER A 44 -5.99 4.05 12.73
N SER A 45 -4.73 3.59 12.79
CA SER A 45 -3.75 3.88 11.74
C SER A 45 -4.20 3.37 10.36
N GLN A 46 -4.94 2.26 10.29
CA GLN A 46 -5.50 1.73 9.04
C GLN A 46 -6.54 2.68 8.43
N ALA A 47 -7.40 3.31 9.25
CA ALA A 47 -8.38 4.29 8.76
C ALA A 47 -7.66 5.49 8.14
N TRP A 48 -6.61 5.99 8.78
CA TRP A 48 -5.77 7.06 8.24
C TRP A 48 -5.06 6.67 6.96
N LYS A 49 -4.39 5.51 6.96
CA LYS A 49 -3.71 5.00 5.75
C LYS A 49 -4.67 4.86 4.57
N ARG A 50 -5.92 4.45 4.83
CA ARG A 50 -6.96 4.39 3.80
C ARG A 50 -7.29 5.78 3.27
N ALA A 51 -7.61 6.75 4.15
CA ALA A 51 -7.94 8.11 3.75
C ALA A 51 -6.81 8.79 2.96
N ILE A 52 -5.54 8.56 3.35
CA ILE A 52 -4.39 9.09 2.62
C ILE A 52 -4.28 8.45 1.24
N ARG A 53 -4.49 7.14 1.09
CA ARG A 53 -4.51 6.50 -0.24
C ARG A 53 -5.64 7.01 -1.11
N ASP A 54 -6.84 7.17 -0.55
CA ASP A 54 -7.98 7.73 -1.27
C ASP A 54 -7.67 9.15 -1.75
N TYR A 55 -6.96 9.95 -0.93
CA TYR A 55 -6.49 11.28 -1.31
C TYR A 55 -5.45 11.21 -2.46
N PHE A 56 -4.48 10.30 -2.37
CA PHE A 56 -3.49 10.11 -3.45
C PHE A 56 -4.14 9.68 -4.76
N ASN A 57 -5.16 8.80 -4.71
CA ASN A 57 -5.92 8.38 -5.89
C ASN A 57 -6.72 9.54 -6.52
N THR A 58 -7.15 10.51 -5.71
CA THR A 58 -7.97 11.63 -6.19
C THR A 58 -7.13 12.79 -6.69
N TYR A 59 -6.04 13.11 -5.99
CA TYR A 59 -5.27 14.33 -6.19
C TYR A 59 -3.80 14.08 -6.55
N GLY A 60 -3.33 12.85 -6.41
CA GLY A 60 -1.96 12.48 -6.74
C GLY A 60 -1.78 12.21 -8.24
N GLU A 61 -0.53 12.13 -8.65
CA GLU A 61 -0.17 11.66 -9.98
C GLU A 61 -0.42 10.15 -10.07
N GLN A 62 -1.38 9.75 -10.92
CA GLN A 62 -1.83 8.35 -11.01
C GLN A 62 -0.70 7.37 -11.36
N SER A 63 0.28 7.80 -12.14
CA SER A 63 1.48 7.01 -12.46
C SER A 63 2.35 6.68 -11.23
N ASN A 64 2.14 7.36 -10.11
CA ASN A 64 2.91 7.21 -8.88
C ASN A 64 2.10 6.64 -7.70
N VAL A 65 0.89 6.16 -7.94
CA VAL A 65 0.02 5.52 -6.94
C VAL A 65 -0.12 4.04 -7.26
N GLY A 66 -0.07 3.20 -6.23
CA GLY A 66 -0.15 1.74 -6.41
C GLY A 66 -1.58 1.24 -6.47
N VAL A 67 -1.77 0.14 -7.19
CA VAL A 67 -3.03 -0.59 -7.26
C VAL A 67 -3.00 -1.75 -6.26
N ARG A 68 -4.07 -1.88 -5.48
CA ARG A 68 -4.25 -2.99 -4.54
C ARG A 68 -5.37 -3.90 -5.04
N THR A 69 -4.99 -5.00 -5.65
CA THR A 69 -5.94 -5.90 -6.33
C THR A 69 -5.66 -7.38 -6.05
N LYS A 70 -6.68 -8.21 -6.20
CA LYS A 70 -6.54 -9.67 -6.33
C LYS A 70 -6.29 -10.06 -7.78
N ASP A 71 -6.68 -9.22 -8.72
CA ASP A 71 -6.58 -9.48 -10.16
C ASP A 71 -5.28 -8.93 -10.75
N ILE A 72 -4.17 -9.27 -10.07
CA ILE A 72 -2.83 -8.78 -10.45
C ILE A 72 -2.39 -9.31 -11.82
N VAL A 73 -2.85 -10.51 -12.21
CA VAL A 73 -2.54 -11.11 -13.52
C VAL A 73 -3.12 -10.24 -14.63
N ARG A 74 -4.40 -9.86 -14.51
CA ARG A 74 -5.07 -9.02 -15.48
C ARG A 74 -4.45 -7.63 -15.56
N TYR A 75 -4.02 -7.09 -14.41
CA TYR A 75 -3.36 -5.81 -14.36
C TYR A 75 -2.03 -5.80 -15.13
N VAL A 76 -1.18 -6.81 -14.91
CA VAL A 76 0.08 -6.96 -15.65
C VAL A 76 -0.16 -7.31 -17.12
N ALA A 77 -1.16 -8.15 -17.42
CA ALA A 77 -1.55 -8.47 -18.81
C ALA A 77 -1.99 -7.22 -19.60
N GLY A 78 -2.73 -6.31 -18.96
CA GLY A 78 -3.06 -5.02 -19.56
C GLY A 78 -1.82 -4.24 -19.97
N LYS A 79 -0.79 -4.21 -19.10
CA LYS A 79 0.49 -3.55 -19.43
C LYS A 79 1.26 -4.24 -20.56
N ILE A 80 1.14 -5.57 -20.71
CA ILE A 80 1.75 -6.29 -21.85
C ILE A 80 1.08 -5.87 -23.16
N VAL A 81 -0.25 -5.76 -23.19
CA VAL A 81 -0.97 -5.30 -24.38
C VAL A 81 -0.68 -3.84 -24.70
N GLU A 82 -0.47 -2.99 -23.68
CA GLU A 82 -0.04 -1.59 -23.88
C GLU A 82 1.36 -1.52 -24.53
N LEU A 83 2.27 -2.48 -24.24
CA LEU A 83 3.60 -2.55 -24.87
C LEU A 83 3.53 -3.04 -26.32
N ASP A 84 2.69 -4.02 -26.60
CA ASP A 84 2.53 -4.59 -27.93
C ASP A 84 1.07 -4.96 -28.21
N ASN A 85 0.39 -4.09 -28.94
CA ASN A 85 -1.04 -4.26 -29.31
C ASN A 85 -1.28 -5.46 -30.27
N SER A 86 -0.23 -6.11 -30.78
CA SER A 86 -0.39 -7.31 -31.63
C SER A 86 -0.61 -8.59 -30.79
N ILE A 87 -0.32 -8.56 -29.51
CA ILE A 87 -0.49 -9.69 -28.58
C ILE A 87 -1.96 -9.77 -28.17
N SER A 88 -2.55 -10.98 -28.30
CA SER A 88 -3.90 -11.20 -27.80
C SER A 88 -3.94 -11.06 -26.27
N PHE A 89 -5.08 -10.61 -25.72
CA PHE A 89 -5.22 -10.47 -24.27
C PHE A 89 -5.10 -11.83 -23.55
N GLU A 90 -5.48 -12.94 -24.20
CA GLU A 90 -5.31 -14.31 -23.65
C GLU A 90 -3.84 -14.72 -23.55
N ASP A 91 -3.04 -14.41 -24.57
CA ASP A 91 -1.60 -14.62 -24.55
C ASP A 91 -0.92 -13.75 -23.50
N ALA A 92 -1.34 -12.50 -23.39
CA ALA A 92 -0.85 -11.58 -22.36
C ALA A 92 -1.18 -12.08 -20.94
N LEU A 93 -2.36 -12.63 -20.71
CA LEU A 93 -2.72 -13.26 -19.42
C LEU A 93 -1.80 -14.44 -19.10
N THR A 94 -1.50 -15.30 -20.09
CA THR A 94 -0.62 -16.43 -19.92
C THR A 94 0.82 -16.02 -19.60
N LYS A 95 1.34 -15.00 -20.29
CA LYS A 95 2.66 -14.42 -20.03
C LYS A 95 2.72 -13.77 -18.64
N ALA A 96 1.70 -12.97 -18.29
CA ALA A 96 1.60 -12.33 -16.97
C ALA A 96 1.53 -13.37 -15.84
N ASP A 97 0.75 -14.42 -16.01
CA ASP A 97 0.64 -15.51 -15.02
C ASP A 97 1.99 -16.19 -14.80
N THR A 98 2.70 -16.50 -15.88
CA THR A 98 4.02 -17.14 -15.84
C THR A 98 5.04 -16.31 -15.08
N VAL A 99 5.15 -15.01 -15.39
CA VAL A 99 6.11 -14.11 -14.73
C VAL A 99 5.77 -13.87 -13.27
N LEU A 100 4.49 -13.78 -12.91
CA LEU A 100 4.05 -13.58 -11.53
C LEU A 100 4.29 -14.83 -10.67
N ILE A 101 4.17 -16.02 -11.24
CA ILE A 101 4.55 -17.28 -10.57
C ILE A 101 6.07 -17.35 -10.40
N ALA A 102 6.84 -17.05 -11.45
CA ALA A 102 8.30 -17.06 -11.40
C ALA A 102 8.86 -16.06 -10.38
N THR A 103 8.26 -14.89 -10.26
CA THR A 103 8.61 -13.87 -9.25
C THR A 103 8.33 -14.33 -7.82
N GLY A 104 7.33 -15.20 -7.62
CA GLY A 104 6.84 -15.62 -6.29
C GLY A 104 5.71 -14.75 -5.75
N ILE A 105 5.18 -13.81 -6.56
CA ILE A 105 4.02 -12.98 -6.20
C ILE A 105 2.76 -13.82 -6.05
N LYS A 106 2.65 -14.86 -6.86
CA LYS A 106 1.53 -15.81 -6.76
C LYS A 106 2.03 -17.25 -6.88
N LYS A 107 1.27 -18.18 -6.29
CA LYS A 107 1.41 -19.63 -6.50
C LYS A 107 0.50 -20.06 -7.67
N LYS A 108 0.69 -21.27 -8.18
CA LYS A 108 -0.25 -21.87 -9.14
C LYS A 108 -1.66 -21.87 -8.56
N GLY A 109 -2.61 -21.32 -9.29
CA GLY A 109 -4.00 -21.16 -8.85
C GLY A 109 -4.39 -19.72 -8.59
N GLU A 110 -5.40 -19.49 -7.75
CA GLU A 110 -5.94 -18.17 -7.45
C GLU A 110 -5.06 -17.34 -6.51
N VAL A 111 -5.07 -16.03 -6.71
CA VAL A 111 -4.46 -15.07 -5.77
C VAL A 111 -5.35 -14.95 -4.54
N LYS A 112 -4.88 -15.48 -3.42
CA LYS A 112 -5.66 -15.51 -2.16
C LYS A 112 -5.72 -14.16 -1.46
N ALA A 113 -4.67 -13.35 -1.57
CA ALA A 113 -4.55 -12.07 -0.90
C ALA A 113 -4.47 -10.91 -1.90
N LEU A 114 -4.86 -9.71 -1.46
CA LEU A 114 -4.64 -8.49 -2.23
C LEU A 114 -3.14 -8.24 -2.35
N TYR A 115 -2.66 -8.10 -3.58
CA TYR A 115 -1.30 -7.65 -3.84
C TYR A 115 -1.29 -6.13 -4.10
N PHE A 116 -0.27 -5.45 -3.61
CA PHE A 116 -0.10 -4.02 -3.74
C PHE A 116 1.09 -3.72 -4.64
N MET A 117 0.84 -3.18 -5.84
CA MET A 117 1.83 -2.97 -6.89
C MET A 117 1.72 -1.57 -7.47
N GLY A 118 2.86 -0.90 -7.64
CA GLY A 118 2.92 0.36 -8.36
C GLY A 118 2.87 0.15 -9.88
N ASP A 119 2.39 1.15 -10.61
CA ASP A 119 2.24 1.10 -12.06
C ASP A 119 3.59 0.82 -12.75
N ARG A 120 4.64 1.53 -12.36
CA ARG A 120 6.01 1.31 -12.86
C ARG A 120 6.58 -0.09 -12.58
N GLN A 121 6.16 -0.71 -11.47
CA GLN A 121 6.54 -2.09 -11.16
C GLN A 121 5.81 -3.07 -12.08
N ALA A 122 4.52 -2.82 -12.36
CA ALA A 122 3.73 -3.60 -13.30
C ALA A 122 4.30 -3.51 -14.73
N GLU A 123 4.69 -2.32 -15.17
CA GLU A 123 5.34 -2.10 -16.47
C GLU A 123 6.64 -2.90 -16.60
N LYS A 124 7.51 -2.88 -15.59
CA LYS A 124 8.75 -3.65 -15.60
C LYS A 124 8.51 -5.16 -15.64
N LEU A 125 7.52 -5.65 -14.91
CA LEU A 125 7.15 -7.06 -14.95
C LEU A 125 6.50 -7.43 -16.29
N ALA A 126 5.72 -6.53 -16.89
CA ALA A 126 5.17 -6.70 -18.23
C ALA A 126 6.28 -6.79 -19.28
N GLN A 127 7.28 -5.91 -19.22
CA GLN A 127 8.46 -5.97 -20.08
C GLN A 127 9.22 -7.29 -19.92
N ALA A 128 9.46 -7.71 -18.68
CA ALA A 128 10.11 -8.98 -18.38
C ALA A 128 9.32 -10.19 -18.92
N ALA A 129 7.96 -10.14 -18.83
CA ALA A 129 7.08 -11.16 -19.40
C ALA A 129 7.12 -11.16 -20.93
N TYR A 130 7.19 -9.98 -21.55
CA TYR A 130 7.34 -9.85 -22.99
C TYR A 130 8.66 -10.48 -23.48
N GLU A 131 9.75 -10.23 -22.78
CA GLU A 131 11.09 -10.76 -23.03
C GLU A 131 11.27 -12.25 -22.59
N ASN A 132 10.23 -12.86 -21.99
CA ASN A 132 10.22 -14.22 -21.44
C ASN A 132 11.31 -14.43 -20.37
N LEU A 133 11.59 -13.44 -19.55
CA LEU A 133 12.53 -13.53 -18.42
C LEU A 133 12.02 -14.53 -17.37
N THR A 134 12.88 -15.45 -16.93
CA THR A 134 12.51 -16.51 -15.97
C THR A 134 13.36 -16.51 -14.70
N ASP A 135 14.43 -15.71 -14.65
CA ASP A 135 15.28 -15.63 -13.45
C ASP A 135 14.55 -14.99 -12.28
N LYS A 136 14.32 -15.80 -11.23
CA LYS A 136 13.56 -15.38 -10.05
C LYS A 136 14.16 -14.16 -9.35
N LYS A 137 15.49 -14.10 -9.22
CA LYS A 137 16.15 -13.02 -8.48
C LYS A 137 16.05 -11.69 -9.24
N GLU A 138 16.19 -11.74 -10.53
CA GLU A 138 16.05 -10.57 -11.39
C GLU A 138 14.61 -10.06 -11.39
N LEU A 139 13.63 -10.95 -11.53
CA LEU A 139 12.21 -10.61 -11.43
C LEU A 139 11.84 -10.00 -10.08
N GLN A 140 12.35 -10.54 -8.98
CA GLN A 140 12.14 -9.97 -7.65
C GLN A 140 12.76 -8.58 -7.50
N LYS A 141 13.95 -8.36 -8.08
CA LYS A 141 14.58 -7.04 -8.11
C LYS A 141 13.74 -6.03 -8.89
N LEU A 142 13.15 -6.43 -10.03
CA LEU A 142 12.23 -5.59 -10.80
C LEU A 142 10.95 -5.28 -9.99
N ALA A 143 10.35 -6.29 -9.36
CA ALA A 143 9.15 -6.16 -8.54
C ALA A 143 9.33 -5.25 -7.31
N ASN A 144 10.56 -5.12 -6.78
CA ASN A 144 10.89 -4.26 -5.65
C ASN A 144 11.46 -2.91 -6.06
N SER A 145 11.72 -2.68 -7.37
CA SER A 145 12.32 -1.45 -7.83
C SER A 145 11.27 -0.35 -8.05
N ASN A 146 11.60 0.90 -7.65
CA ASN A 146 10.77 2.09 -7.85
C ASN A 146 9.29 1.89 -7.41
N PRO A 147 9.05 1.55 -6.15
CA PRO A 147 7.68 1.40 -5.66
C PRO A 147 6.92 2.71 -5.78
N ALA A 148 5.61 2.63 -5.98
CA ALA A 148 4.73 3.79 -5.92
C ALA A 148 4.80 4.43 -4.52
N ILE A 149 4.48 5.72 -4.43
CA ILE A 149 4.65 6.50 -3.19
C ILE A 149 3.90 5.90 -2.01
N ASP A 150 2.71 5.39 -2.23
CA ASP A 150 1.88 4.77 -1.19
C ASP A 150 2.40 3.38 -0.79
N VAL A 151 2.99 2.61 -1.72
CA VAL A 151 3.70 1.36 -1.41
C VAL A 151 4.96 1.67 -0.59
N ALA A 152 5.77 2.65 -1.01
CA ALA A 152 6.95 3.07 -0.31
C ALA A 152 6.66 3.60 1.10
N MET A 153 5.56 4.37 1.27
CA MET A 153 5.19 4.96 2.57
C MET A 153 4.54 3.96 3.53
N PHE A 154 3.62 3.13 3.01
CA PHE A 154 2.80 2.25 3.88
C PHE A 154 3.31 0.84 3.98
N GLY A 155 4.28 0.48 3.16
CA GLY A 155 4.84 -0.85 3.07
C GLY A 155 3.93 -1.84 2.34
N ARG A 156 4.48 -2.98 2.04
CA ARG A 156 3.80 -4.12 1.44
C ARG A 156 4.21 -5.39 2.15
N MET A 157 3.24 -6.21 2.52
CA MET A 157 3.46 -7.54 3.08
C MET A 157 2.97 -8.58 2.07
N VAL A 158 3.87 -9.48 1.68
CA VAL A 158 3.60 -10.62 0.79
C VAL A 158 3.82 -11.89 1.60
N ALA A 159 2.74 -12.60 1.88
CA ALA A 159 2.80 -13.80 2.72
C ALA A 159 3.51 -14.98 2.04
N GLU A 160 3.48 -15.02 0.71
CA GLU A 160 4.05 -16.09 -0.10
C GLU A 160 5.58 -16.03 -0.21
N ASP A 161 6.16 -14.82 -0.25
CA ASP A 161 7.60 -14.62 -0.36
C ASP A 161 8.05 -13.34 0.37
N PRO A 162 8.70 -13.46 1.55
CA PRO A 162 9.15 -12.32 2.34
C PRO A 162 10.14 -11.39 1.64
N VAL A 163 10.83 -11.87 0.60
CA VAL A 163 11.77 -11.04 -0.19
C VAL A 163 11.04 -9.90 -0.93
N LEU A 164 9.73 -10.07 -1.17
CA LEU A 164 8.88 -9.07 -1.81
C LEU A 164 8.25 -8.08 -0.81
N ASN A 165 8.55 -8.20 0.48
CA ASN A 165 8.06 -7.25 1.47
C ASN A 165 8.73 -5.89 1.30
N GLU A 166 7.97 -4.84 1.57
CA GLU A 166 8.45 -3.47 1.64
C GLU A 166 8.16 -2.91 3.03
N ASP A 167 9.17 -2.43 3.70
CA ASP A 167 9.03 -1.85 5.04
C ASP A 167 8.32 -0.49 4.95
N ALA A 168 7.44 -0.23 5.92
CA ALA A 168 6.72 1.03 6.01
C ALA A 168 7.51 2.06 6.82
N PRO A 169 8.14 3.07 6.21
CA PRO A 169 8.78 4.14 6.95
C PRO A 169 7.76 5.06 7.65
N LEU A 170 6.53 5.14 7.12
CA LEU A 170 5.49 5.97 7.72
C LEU A 170 4.84 5.26 8.91
N LYS A 171 5.09 5.78 10.11
CA LYS A 171 4.41 5.37 11.33
C LYS A 171 3.26 6.33 11.63
N LEU A 172 2.03 5.84 11.52
CA LEU A 172 0.84 6.55 11.95
C LEU A 172 0.48 6.09 13.35
N LEU A 173 0.60 6.98 14.32
CA LEU A 173 0.13 6.69 15.67
C LEU A 173 -1.40 6.72 15.71
N MET A 174 -1.97 5.93 16.62
CA MET A 174 -3.41 5.97 16.88
C MET A 174 -3.78 7.36 17.43
N LEU A 175 -4.82 7.90 16.87
CA LEU A 175 -5.40 9.15 17.31
C LEU A 175 -6.29 8.91 18.52
N PHE A 176 -6.12 9.72 19.56
CA PHE A 176 -6.97 9.69 20.74
C PHE A 176 -7.66 11.03 20.95
N GLN A 177 -8.91 10.99 21.38
CA GLN A 177 -9.60 12.17 21.86
C GLN A 177 -8.90 12.69 23.13
N HIS A 178 -8.46 13.94 23.12
CA HIS A 178 -7.66 14.49 24.21
C HIS A 178 -8.49 14.93 25.42
N MET A 179 -9.77 15.30 25.26
CA MET A 179 -10.59 15.84 26.36
C MET A 179 -11.75 14.94 26.80
N LEU A 180 -11.99 14.95 28.10
CA LEU A 180 -12.94 14.08 28.78
C LEU A 180 -14.40 14.43 28.57
N TYR A 181 -14.82 15.63 28.17
CA TYR A 181 -16.27 15.95 28.17
C TYR A 181 -16.80 17.17 27.43
N LYS A 182 -16.01 18.11 26.87
CA LYS A 182 -16.63 19.32 26.28
C LYS A 182 -16.09 19.86 24.96
N LEU A 183 -14.95 19.41 24.48
CA LEU A 183 -14.39 19.81 23.17
C LEU A 183 -13.71 18.60 22.55
N ASN A 184 -14.13 18.22 21.35
CA ASN A 184 -13.48 17.18 20.57
C ASN A 184 -12.15 17.69 19.99
N LEU A 185 -11.14 17.79 20.83
CA LEU A 185 -9.76 18.02 20.38
C LEU A 185 -9.13 16.68 20.06
N ILE A 186 -8.79 16.48 18.80
CA ILE A 186 -8.07 15.31 18.34
C ILE A 186 -6.63 15.73 18.06
N SER A 187 -5.69 15.14 18.78
CA SER A 187 -4.27 15.32 18.51
C SER A 187 -3.81 14.23 17.57
N LEU A 188 -3.27 14.60 16.42
CA LEU A 188 -2.61 13.70 15.48
C LEU A 188 -1.11 13.81 15.72
N LEU A 189 -0.49 12.72 16.15
CA LEU A 189 0.95 12.56 16.14
C LEU A 189 1.30 11.66 14.97
N LEU A 190 1.91 12.22 13.93
CA LEU A 190 2.46 11.47 12.81
C LEU A 190 3.97 11.38 13.03
N LEU A 191 4.46 10.17 13.29
CA LEU A 191 5.89 9.91 13.39
C LEU A 191 6.34 9.28 12.06
N MET A 192 7.17 9.96 11.30
CA MET A 192 7.90 9.38 10.17
C MET A 192 9.30 8.99 10.66
N ILE A 193 9.67 7.74 10.48
CA ILE A 193 11.01 7.23 10.79
C ILE A 193 11.70 6.84 9.50
#